data_4db0d6b77f5c9680a8b63a511eee0b19
#
_entry.id   4db0d6b77f5c9680a8b63a511eee0b19
#
_cell.length_a   1.000
_cell.length_b   1.000
_cell.length_c   1.000
_cell.angle_alpha   90.00
_cell.angle_beta   90.00
_cell.angle_gamma   90.00
#
_symmetry.space_group_name_H-M   'P 1'
#
loop_
_entity.id
_entity.type
_entity.pdbx_description
1 polymer ?
#
loop_
_entity_poly.entity_id
_entity_poly.type
_entity_poly.pdbx_seq_one_letter_code
_entity_poly.pdbx_strand_id
1 'polypeptide(L)'
;MSTAETPRQSLPAPSPLAARLVPYGFARSGQLLVAQQHAEGLEVWISDRTSQAAIAEVARNFGAFTLVRVPADELALAINQAYARQDGSAAQVVGEVEGEVDLSRLMQDIPEVEDLLESEDDAPIIRMINALLTQAAREQASDIHIEPFENASVVRFRVDGTLRDVVRPKKALHGALISRIKIMAQLDIAEKRLPQDGRITLRVGGRPVDVRVSTLPTGHGERAVLRLLEKDAQRLNLETLGMASDTLGQFDQLIARPHGIVLVTGPTGSGKTTTLYASMSRLETATTNIMTVEDPIEYDLSGIGQTQVNERIGMTFARALRSILRQDPDIIMIGEIRDLETAQIAVQASLTGHLVLATLHTNDAASAVTRLTDMGVEPYLLASSLLGVLAQRLVRQLCPHCKEARVEEDGRTRYHPVGCERCGNSGYSGRRGVYELLLIDEPIRALIHRNAADAEIFAAGRAQGMRTLRDDGERWLDAGTTSLEEVLRVTGGA
;
A
#
# COMPACT_ATOMS: atom_id res chain seq x y z
N MET A 1 18.31 -50.16 -0.99
CA MET A 1 17.19 -49.87 -1.92
C MET A 1 17.05 -48.36 -1.96
N SER A 2 17.56 -47.79 -3.03
CA SER A 2 17.57 -46.33 -3.24
C SER A 2 16.20 -45.93 -3.81
N THR A 3 15.45 -45.12 -3.07
CA THR A 3 14.22 -44.47 -3.60
C THR A 3 14.64 -43.26 -4.39
N ALA A 4 14.59 -43.39 -5.71
CA ALA A 4 14.74 -42.25 -6.63
C ALA A 4 13.55 -41.30 -6.42
N GLU A 5 13.83 -40.07 -5.98
CA GLU A 5 12.88 -38.98 -6.01
C GLU A 5 12.61 -38.59 -7.48
N THR A 6 11.39 -38.84 -7.92
CA THR A 6 10.90 -38.39 -9.23
C THR A 6 10.87 -36.83 -9.22
N PRO A 7 11.36 -36.13 -10.28
CA PRO A 7 11.34 -34.68 -10.31
C PRO A 7 9.89 -34.16 -10.26
N ARG A 8 9.60 -33.21 -9.35
CA ARG A 8 8.31 -32.53 -9.20
C ARG A 8 7.93 -31.87 -10.52
N GLN A 9 6.99 -32.47 -11.26
CA GLN A 9 6.29 -31.76 -12.33
C GLN A 9 5.48 -30.63 -11.68
N SER A 10 5.64 -29.40 -12.17
CA SER A 10 4.82 -28.28 -11.75
C SER A 10 3.36 -28.58 -12.05
N LEU A 11 2.52 -28.65 -11.03
CA LEU A 11 1.09 -28.86 -11.18
C LEU A 11 0.49 -27.73 -12.06
N PRO A 12 -0.43 -28.04 -12.98
CA PRO A 12 -1.08 -27.01 -13.77
C PRO A 12 -1.91 -26.07 -12.89
N ALA A 13 -2.06 -24.83 -13.28
CA ALA A 13 -2.87 -23.87 -12.53
C ALA A 13 -4.32 -24.36 -12.43
N PRO A 14 -4.98 -24.29 -11.26
CA PRO A 14 -6.38 -24.72 -11.09
C PRO A 14 -7.31 -23.98 -12.04
N SER A 15 -8.29 -24.71 -12.59
CA SER A 15 -9.35 -24.13 -13.41
C SER A 15 -10.38 -23.44 -12.51
N PRO A 16 -10.62 -22.14 -12.70
CA PRO A 16 -11.63 -21.43 -11.91
C PRO A 16 -13.06 -21.97 -12.11
N LEU A 17 -13.38 -22.49 -13.30
CA LEU A 17 -14.67 -23.11 -13.58
C LEU A 17 -14.85 -24.43 -12.81
N ALA A 18 -13.80 -25.26 -12.71
CA ALA A 18 -13.84 -26.47 -11.93
C ALA A 18 -13.94 -26.21 -10.43
N ALA A 19 -13.23 -25.21 -9.92
CA ALA A 19 -13.27 -24.81 -8.51
C ALA A 19 -14.69 -24.46 -8.04
N ARG A 20 -15.51 -23.82 -8.89
CA ARG A 20 -16.90 -23.42 -8.59
C ARG A 20 -17.90 -24.57 -8.48
N LEU A 21 -17.53 -25.78 -8.82
CA LEU A 21 -18.39 -26.94 -8.58
C LEU A 21 -18.67 -27.15 -7.08
N VAL A 22 -17.85 -26.58 -6.21
CA VAL A 22 -18.08 -26.56 -4.77
C VAL A 22 -18.02 -25.12 -4.24
N PRO A 23 -18.79 -24.76 -3.21
CA PRO A 23 -18.72 -23.42 -2.60
C PRO A 23 -17.34 -23.17 -1.97
N TYR A 24 -16.89 -21.90 -1.97
CA TYR A 24 -15.61 -21.49 -1.36
C TYR A 24 -15.50 -21.89 0.12
N GLY A 25 -16.56 -21.65 0.92
CA GLY A 25 -16.61 -22.03 2.32
C GLY A 25 -16.41 -23.54 2.53
N PHE A 26 -16.98 -24.37 1.66
CA PHE A 26 -16.79 -25.84 1.68
C PHE A 26 -15.35 -26.24 1.29
N ALA A 27 -14.81 -25.66 0.22
CA ALA A 27 -13.44 -25.90 -0.21
C ALA A 27 -12.42 -25.54 0.88
N ARG A 28 -12.62 -24.41 1.54
CA ARG A 28 -11.76 -23.89 2.62
C ARG A 28 -11.88 -24.71 3.90
N SER A 29 -13.10 -24.96 4.40
CA SER A 29 -13.32 -25.74 5.61
C SER A 29 -12.95 -27.21 5.45
N GLY A 30 -13.22 -27.80 4.28
CA GLY A 30 -12.86 -29.16 3.92
C GLY A 30 -11.39 -29.35 3.54
N GLN A 31 -10.64 -28.27 3.32
CA GLN A 31 -9.26 -28.28 2.84
C GLN A 31 -9.11 -29.13 1.56
N LEU A 32 -9.95 -28.85 0.56
CA LEU A 32 -9.91 -29.48 -0.76
C LEU A 32 -10.20 -28.48 -1.89
N LEU A 33 -9.73 -28.78 -3.10
CA LEU A 33 -9.98 -27.95 -4.29
C LEU A 33 -10.31 -28.84 -5.48
N VAL A 34 -11.43 -28.59 -6.14
CA VAL A 34 -11.67 -29.18 -7.47
C VAL A 34 -10.82 -28.39 -8.46
N ALA A 35 -9.67 -28.95 -8.84
CA ALA A 35 -8.66 -28.23 -9.60
C ALA A 35 -8.90 -28.25 -11.10
N GLN A 36 -9.38 -29.38 -11.65
CA GLN A 36 -9.63 -29.55 -13.08
C GLN A 36 -10.88 -30.41 -13.30
N GLN A 37 -11.52 -30.20 -14.44
CA GLN A 37 -12.62 -31.05 -14.94
C GLN A 37 -12.19 -31.66 -16.27
N HIS A 38 -12.14 -32.98 -16.34
CA HIS A 38 -11.80 -33.77 -17.53
C HIS A 38 -13.00 -34.55 -18.04
N ALA A 39 -12.90 -35.08 -19.23
CA ALA A 39 -13.98 -35.93 -19.81
C ALA A 39 -14.26 -37.19 -18.97
N GLU A 40 -13.28 -37.68 -18.23
CA GLU A 40 -13.35 -38.90 -17.42
C GLU A 40 -13.66 -38.65 -15.93
N GLY A 41 -13.76 -37.41 -15.47
CA GLY A 41 -14.03 -37.05 -14.08
C GLY A 41 -13.34 -35.78 -13.60
N LEU A 42 -13.41 -35.55 -12.30
CA LEU A 42 -12.81 -34.41 -11.65
C LEU A 42 -11.40 -34.71 -11.12
N GLU A 43 -10.50 -33.72 -11.17
CA GLU A 43 -9.25 -33.75 -10.43
C GLU A 43 -9.42 -32.90 -9.14
N VAL A 44 -9.25 -33.55 -7.98
CA VAL A 44 -9.45 -32.93 -6.68
C VAL A 44 -8.13 -32.90 -5.91
N TRP A 45 -7.66 -31.71 -5.59
CA TRP A 45 -6.47 -31.51 -4.78
C TRP A 45 -6.82 -31.59 -3.29
N ILE A 46 -6.01 -32.34 -2.55
CA ILE A 46 -6.16 -32.57 -1.12
C ILE A 46 -4.82 -32.41 -0.39
N SER A 47 -4.86 -32.16 0.91
CA SER A 47 -3.69 -32.12 1.79
C SER A 47 -3.80 -33.19 2.90
N ASP A 48 -2.82 -33.22 3.78
CA ASP A 48 -2.85 -34.01 5.02
C ASP A 48 -3.92 -33.52 6.01
N ARG A 49 -4.42 -32.29 5.83
CA ARG A 49 -5.47 -31.65 6.65
C ARG A 49 -6.87 -31.81 6.06
N THR A 50 -7.01 -32.41 4.89
CA THR A 50 -8.31 -32.54 4.21
C THR A 50 -9.25 -33.48 4.99
N SER A 51 -10.48 -33.01 5.22
CA SER A 51 -11.52 -33.75 5.89
C SER A 51 -12.01 -34.94 5.05
N GLN A 52 -12.05 -36.13 5.63
CA GLN A 52 -12.64 -37.30 4.96
C GLN A 52 -14.12 -37.12 4.64
N ALA A 53 -14.85 -36.35 5.47
CA ALA A 53 -16.24 -36.04 5.22
C ALA A 53 -16.40 -35.14 3.96
N ALA A 54 -15.48 -34.21 3.74
CA ALA A 54 -15.49 -33.38 2.54
C ALA A 54 -15.20 -34.16 1.27
N ILE A 55 -14.25 -35.12 1.32
CA ILE A 55 -13.99 -36.04 0.19
C ILE A 55 -15.24 -36.90 -0.11
N ALA A 56 -15.89 -37.43 0.92
CA ALA A 56 -17.11 -38.22 0.76
C ALA A 56 -18.27 -37.42 0.17
N GLU A 57 -18.37 -36.14 0.50
CA GLU A 57 -19.40 -35.24 -0.04
C GLU A 57 -19.15 -34.94 -1.52
N VAL A 58 -17.91 -34.68 -1.95
CA VAL A 58 -17.53 -34.56 -3.36
C VAL A 58 -17.84 -35.86 -4.12
N ALA A 59 -17.51 -37.04 -3.56
CA ALA A 59 -17.80 -38.33 -4.15
C ALA A 59 -19.31 -38.56 -4.37
N ARG A 60 -20.13 -38.12 -3.41
CA ARG A 60 -21.59 -38.26 -3.48
C ARG A 60 -22.23 -37.37 -4.53
N ASN A 61 -21.72 -36.15 -4.70
CA ASN A 61 -22.32 -35.19 -5.59
C ASN A 61 -21.81 -35.23 -7.04
N PHE A 62 -20.55 -35.63 -7.25
CA PHE A 62 -19.89 -35.50 -8.55
C PHE A 62 -19.39 -36.85 -9.14
N GLY A 63 -19.48 -37.94 -8.43
CA GLY A 63 -19.11 -39.27 -8.94
C GLY A 63 -17.60 -39.51 -9.05
N ALA A 64 -17.11 -39.85 -10.26
CA ALA A 64 -15.71 -40.24 -10.44
C ALA A 64 -14.76 -39.03 -10.35
N PHE A 65 -13.70 -39.15 -9.54
CA PHE A 65 -12.65 -38.16 -9.41
C PHE A 65 -11.28 -38.78 -9.07
N THR A 66 -10.23 -38.08 -9.35
CA THR A 66 -8.84 -38.42 -9.04
C THR A 66 -8.33 -37.50 -7.95
N LEU A 67 -7.67 -38.07 -6.91
CA LEU A 67 -7.09 -37.31 -5.82
C LEU A 67 -5.61 -37.00 -6.08
N VAL A 68 -5.24 -35.74 -5.98
CA VAL A 68 -3.86 -35.26 -6.05
C VAL A 68 -3.46 -34.69 -4.70
N ARG A 69 -2.39 -35.20 -4.09
CA ARG A 69 -1.89 -34.67 -2.82
C ARG A 69 -0.99 -33.45 -3.03
N VAL A 70 -1.30 -32.35 -2.35
CA VAL A 70 -0.58 -31.09 -2.38
C VAL A 70 -0.23 -30.69 -0.93
N PRO A 71 0.91 -30.05 -0.68
CA PRO A 71 1.20 -29.46 0.64
C PRO A 71 0.09 -28.52 1.10
N ALA A 72 -0.23 -28.53 2.41
CA ALA A 72 -1.37 -27.78 2.95
C ALA A 72 -1.30 -26.29 2.65
N ASP A 73 -0.11 -25.68 2.71
CA ASP A 73 0.10 -24.26 2.44
C ASP A 73 -0.08 -23.92 0.94
N GLU A 74 0.38 -24.81 0.05
CA GLU A 74 0.18 -24.67 -1.40
C GLU A 74 -1.31 -24.85 -1.77
N LEU A 75 -2.01 -25.80 -1.11
CA LEU A 75 -3.44 -26.01 -1.31
C LEU A 75 -4.26 -24.79 -0.87
N ALA A 76 -3.96 -24.22 0.29
CA ALA A 76 -4.65 -23.02 0.78
C ALA A 76 -4.45 -21.82 -0.17
N LEU A 77 -3.23 -21.66 -0.70
CA LEU A 77 -2.95 -20.64 -1.69
C LEU A 77 -3.72 -20.88 -3.01
N ALA A 78 -3.75 -22.14 -3.48
CA ALA A 78 -4.45 -22.53 -4.69
C ALA A 78 -5.97 -22.32 -4.58
N ILE A 79 -6.59 -22.67 -3.43
CA ILE A 79 -8.00 -22.40 -3.14
C ILE A 79 -8.28 -20.89 -3.27
N ASN A 80 -7.53 -20.06 -2.54
CA ASN A 80 -7.72 -18.60 -2.60
C ASN A 80 -7.54 -18.04 -4.02
N GLN A 81 -6.56 -18.52 -4.77
CA GLN A 81 -6.33 -18.08 -6.16
C GLN A 81 -7.42 -18.52 -7.13
N ALA A 82 -7.93 -19.75 -6.99
CA ALA A 82 -8.94 -20.30 -7.88
C ALA A 82 -10.28 -19.56 -7.75
N TYR A 83 -10.68 -19.22 -6.52
CA TYR A 83 -11.90 -18.48 -6.26
C TYR A 83 -11.74 -16.96 -6.46
N ALA A 84 -10.56 -16.38 -6.19
CA ALA A 84 -10.30 -14.96 -6.42
C ALA A 84 -10.26 -14.57 -7.91
N ARG A 85 -10.04 -15.51 -8.84
CA ARG A 85 -9.85 -15.21 -10.26
C ARG A 85 -11.13 -14.94 -11.05
N GLN A 86 -12.35 -15.10 -10.50
CA GLN A 86 -13.57 -15.07 -11.31
C GLN A 86 -14.85 -14.51 -10.69
N ASP A 87 -14.80 -13.74 -9.62
CA ASP A 87 -15.96 -12.87 -9.39
C ASP A 87 -16.00 -11.86 -10.53
N GLY A 88 -17.14 -11.74 -11.20
CA GLY A 88 -17.35 -10.88 -12.33
C GLY A 88 -16.82 -9.47 -12.05
N SER A 89 -16.41 -8.74 -13.08
CA SER A 89 -15.96 -7.36 -12.85
C SER A 89 -17.07 -6.60 -12.11
N ALA A 90 -16.72 -5.64 -11.26
CA ALA A 90 -17.71 -4.81 -10.58
C ALA A 90 -18.74 -4.23 -11.56
N ALA A 91 -18.33 -3.94 -12.79
CA ALA A 91 -19.22 -3.50 -13.88
C ALA A 91 -20.29 -4.53 -14.24
N GLN A 92 -19.98 -5.82 -14.23
CA GLN A 92 -20.94 -6.90 -14.53
C GLN A 92 -21.93 -7.07 -13.37
N VAL A 93 -21.44 -7.08 -12.11
CA VAL A 93 -22.30 -7.16 -10.91
C VAL A 93 -23.21 -5.94 -10.81
N VAL A 94 -22.72 -4.74 -11.12
CA VAL A 94 -23.53 -3.51 -11.14
C VAL A 94 -24.63 -3.60 -12.18
N GLY A 95 -24.35 -4.13 -13.39
CA GLY A 95 -25.38 -4.33 -14.42
C GLY A 95 -26.48 -5.29 -13.99
N GLU A 96 -26.16 -6.37 -13.28
CA GLU A 96 -27.13 -7.33 -12.73
C GLU A 96 -27.96 -6.68 -11.61
N VAL A 97 -27.32 -5.96 -10.69
CA VAL A 97 -27.97 -5.25 -9.57
C VAL A 97 -28.95 -4.18 -10.06
N GLU A 98 -28.64 -3.48 -11.14
CA GLU A 98 -29.53 -2.45 -11.71
C GLU A 98 -30.87 -3.01 -12.25
N GLY A 99 -30.93 -4.32 -12.50
CA GLY A 99 -32.17 -5.03 -12.93
C GLY A 99 -33.04 -5.52 -11.78
N GLU A 100 -32.51 -5.70 -10.58
CA GLU A 100 -33.17 -6.41 -9.48
C GLU A 100 -33.69 -5.52 -8.31
N VAL A 101 -33.43 -4.20 -8.31
CA VAL A 101 -33.59 -3.38 -7.09
C VAL A 101 -35.02 -2.99 -6.78
N ASP A 102 -35.57 -3.54 -5.68
CA ASP A 102 -36.62 -2.94 -4.85
C ASP A 102 -36.00 -2.20 -3.67
N LEU A 103 -36.01 -0.88 -3.74
CA LEU A 103 -35.33 0.06 -2.82
C LEU A 103 -35.75 -0.02 -1.34
N SER A 104 -36.90 -0.65 -1.05
CA SER A 104 -37.52 -0.65 0.27
C SER A 104 -36.93 -1.69 1.24
N ARG A 105 -36.21 -2.71 0.75
CA ARG A 105 -35.64 -3.80 1.58
C ARG A 105 -34.20 -3.58 2.02
N LEU A 106 -33.52 -2.57 1.52
CA LEU A 106 -32.05 -2.40 1.62
C LEU A 106 -31.54 -1.83 2.99
N MET A 107 -32.39 -1.57 3.95
CA MET A 107 -32.00 -0.80 5.15
C MET A 107 -31.88 -1.60 6.45
N GLN A 108 -31.93 -2.91 6.42
CA GLN A 108 -32.09 -3.69 7.67
C GLN A 108 -31.09 -4.83 7.87
N ASP A 109 -29.82 -4.71 7.91
CA ASP A 109 -29.00 -5.70 8.63
C ASP A 109 -27.55 -5.23 8.83
N ILE A 110 -27.00 -5.38 10.04
CA ILE A 110 -25.62 -5.08 10.43
C ILE A 110 -24.89 -6.42 10.57
N PRO A 111 -23.90 -6.76 9.75
CA PRO A 111 -23.12 -7.98 9.90
C PRO A 111 -21.83 -7.80 10.71
N GLU A 112 -21.42 -8.87 11.37
CA GLU A 112 -20.08 -9.08 11.95
C GLU A 112 -18.99 -9.20 10.85
N VAL A 113 -17.70 -9.20 11.26
CA VAL A 113 -16.54 -9.23 10.34
C VAL A 113 -16.53 -10.52 9.51
N GLU A 114 -17.02 -10.46 8.27
CA GLU A 114 -17.11 -11.59 7.35
C GLU A 114 -16.04 -11.49 6.24
N ASP A 115 -15.64 -12.65 5.70
CA ASP A 115 -14.84 -12.71 4.48
C ASP A 115 -15.75 -12.40 3.27
N LEU A 116 -15.37 -11.42 2.43
CA LEU A 116 -16.18 -11.00 1.29
C LEU A 116 -16.46 -12.11 0.27
N LEU A 117 -15.65 -13.19 0.27
CA LEU A 117 -15.86 -14.36 -0.58
C LEU A 117 -16.82 -15.39 0.05
N GLU A 118 -17.15 -15.25 1.33
CA GLU A 118 -18.07 -16.15 2.07
C GLU A 118 -19.47 -15.55 2.26
N SER A 119 -19.66 -14.23 1.99
CA SER A 119 -20.95 -13.59 2.19
C SER A 119 -21.95 -14.04 1.13
N GLU A 120 -22.98 -14.79 1.55
CA GLU A 120 -24.16 -15.14 0.75
C GLU A 120 -25.24 -14.02 0.82
N ASP A 121 -24.87 -12.79 1.14
CA ASP A 121 -25.83 -11.69 1.29
C ASP A 121 -26.46 -11.34 -0.06
N ASP A 122 -27.72 -11.70 -0.20
CA ASP A 122 -28.55 -11.50 -1.41
C ASP A 122 -28.89 -10.01 -1.68
N ALA A 123 -28.55 -9.08 -0.78
CA ALA A 123 -28.85 -7.68 -0.99
C ALA A 123 -27.98 -7.07 -2.09
N PRO A 124 -28.57 -6.55 -3.19
CA PRO A 124 -27.85 -6.12 -4.37
C PRO A 124 -26.73 -5.09 -4.12
N ILE A 125 -26.96 -4.14 -3.20
CA ILE A 125 -25.95 -3.10 -2.83
C ILE A 125 -24.75 -3.71 -2.13
N ILE A 126 -24.94 -4.74 -1.29
CA ILE A 126 -23.85 -5.42 -0.57
C ILE A 126 -22.98 -6.16 -1.59
N ARG A 127 -23.61 -6.92 -2.51
CA ARG A 127 -22.89 -7.60 -3.61
C ARG A 127 -22.06 -6.60 -4.43
N MET A 128 -22.61 -5.43 -4.73
CA MET A 128 -21.90 -4.39 -5.48
C MET A 128 -20.70 -3.84 -4.70
N ILE A 129 -20.83 -3.54 -3.40
CA ILE A 129 -19.72 -3.05 -2.57
C ILE A 129 -18.66 -4.12 -2.44
N ASN A 130 -19.04 -5.38 -2.19
CA ASN A 130 -18.11 -6.50 -2.08
C ASN A 130 -17.34 -6.72 -3.38
N ALA A 131 -18.01 -6.64 -4.55
CA ALA A 131 -17.37 -6.73 -5.85
C ALA A 131 -16.37 -5.58 -6.08
N LEU A 132 -16.73 -4.34 -5.70
CA LEU A 132 -15.83 -3.18 -5.80
C LEU A 132 -14.59 -3.35 -4.91
N LEU A 133 -14.76 -3.76 -3.66
CA LEU A 133 -13.65 -3.98 -2.71
C LEU A 133 -12.75 -5.13 -3.16
N THR A 134 -13.33 -6.24 -3.60
CA THR A 134 -12.60 -7.41 -4.09
C THR A 134 -11.81 -7.08 -5.36
N GLN A 135 -12.43 -6.36 -6.31
CA GLN A 135 -11.74 -5.93 -7.52
C GLN A 135 -10.63 -4.93 -7.21
N ALA A 136 -10.87 -3.95 -6.33
CA ALA A 136 -9.86 -2.98 -5.92
C ALA A 136 -8.64 -3.65 -5.26
N ALA A 137 -8.86 -4.61 -4.35
CA ALA A 137 -7.77 -5.38 -3.75
C ALA A 137 -7.01 -6.22 -4.78
N ARG A 138 -7.69 -6.86 -5.73
CA ARG A 138 -7.07 -7.63 -6.82
C ARG A 138 -6.19 -6.76 -7.72
N GLU A 139 -6.64 -5.56 -8.03
CA GLU A 139 -5.93 -4.61 -8.88
C GLU A 139 -4.92 -3.75 -8.11
N GLN A 140 -4.74 -4.02 -6.80
CA GLN A 140 -3.85 -3.28 -5.90
C GLN A 140 -4.16 -1.76 -5.92
N ALA A 141 -5.44 -1.41 -5.99
CA ALA A 141 -5.88 -0.03 -5.89
C ALA A 141 -5.60 0.51 -4.48
N SER A 142 -5.04 1.69 -4.39
CA SER A 142 -4.85 2.38 -3.10
C SER A 142 -6.14 2.99 -2.58
N ASP A 143 -7.00 3.51 -3.48
CA ASP A 143 -8.23 4.19 -3.12
C ASP A 143 -9.36 3.84 -4.09
N ILE A 144 -10.59 3.73 -3.55
CA ILE A 144 -11.85 3.69 -4.29
C ILE A 144 -12.54 5.03 -4.09
N HIS A 145 -12.85 5.73 -5.18
CA HIS A 145 -13.61 6.98 -5.17
C HIS A 145 -15.02 6.71 -5.66
N ILE A 146 -16.04 7.08 -4.89
CA ILE A 146 -17.44 6.99 -5.26
C ILE A 146 -17.98 8.41 -5.30
N GLU A 147 -18.23 8.91 -6.50
CA GLU A 147 -18.44 10.33 -6.77
C GLU A 147 -19.79 10.61 -7.39
N PRO A 148 -20.61 11.49 -6.77
CA PRO A 148 -21.88 11.92 -7.34
C PRO A 148 -21.65 13.09 -8.31
N PHE A 149 -22.27 12.98 -9.48
CA PHE A 149 -22.43 14.07 -10.42
C PHE A 149 -23.91 14.38 -10.63
N GLU A 150 -24.24 15.38 -11.42
CA GLU A 150 -25.62 15.79 -11.66
C GLU A 150 -26.51 14.62 -12.08
N ASN A 151 -26.11 13.90 -13.13
CA ASN A 151 -26.91 12.83 -13.75
C ASN A 151 -26.29 11.44 -13.62
N ALA A 152 -25.16 11.29 -12.91
CA ALA A 152 -24.42 10.05 -12.82
C ALA A 152 -23.78 9.85 -11.45
N SER A 153 -23.52 8.61 -11.11
CA SER A 153 -22.54 8.22 -10.09
C SER A 153 -21.35 7.60 -10.81
N VAL A 154 -20.13 7.86 -10.36
CA VAL A 154 -18.91 7.32 -10.95
C VAL A 154 -18.08 6.68 -9.87
N VAL A 155 -17.66 5.44 -10.08
CA VAL A 155 -16.68 4.76 -9.23
C VAL A 155 -15.35 4.70 -9.95
N ARG A 156 -14.32 5.21 -9.30
CA ARG A 156 -12.95 5.25 -9.83
C ARG A 156 -11.99 4.59 -8.87
N PHE A 157 -11.02 3.86 -9.40
CA PHE A 157 -9.91 3.33 -8.62
C PHE A 157 -8.66 4.16 -8.84
N ARG A 158 -7.88 4.33 -7.79
CA ARG A 158 -6.52 4.85 -7.89
C ARG A 158 -5.55 3.66 -7.90
N VAL A 159 -4.96 3.38 -9.06
CA VAL A 159 -3.97 2.32 -9.24
C VAL A 159 -2.65 2.97 -9.64
N ASP A 160 -1.57 2.64 -8.95
CA ASP A 160 -0.24 3.22 -9.15
C ASP A 160 -0.23 4.76 -9.24
N GLY A 161 -1.04 5.40 -8.38
CA GLY A 161 -1.18 6.85 -8.28
C GLY A 161 -2.13 7.48 -9.32
N THR A 162 -2.62 6.73 -10.32
CA THR A 162 -3.50 7.23 -11.39
C THR A 162 -4.95 6.83 -11.13
N LEU A 163 -5.89 7.78 -11.27
CA LEU A 163 -7.33 7.50 -11.21
C LEU A 163 -7.82 6.99 -12.56
N ARG A 164 -8.66 5.94 -12.52
CA ARG A 164 -9.36 5.43 -13.70
C ARG A 164 -10.82 5.10 -13.37
N ASP A 165 -11.71 5.30 -14.33
CA ASP A 165 -13.10 4.88 -14.21
C ASP A 165 -13.19 3.35 -14.19
N VAL A 166 -14.02 2.81 -13.29
CA VAL A 166 -14.28 1.37 -13.17
C VAL A 166 -15.70 1.07 -13.57
N VAL A 167 -16.67 1.79 -13.00
CA VAL A 167 -18.09 1.61 -13.29
C VAL A 167 -18.85 2.92 -13.04
N ARG A 168 -19.97 3.08 -13.72
CA ARG A 168 -20.88 4.22 -13.61
C ARG A 168 -22.26 3.76 -13.20
N PRO A 169 -22.55 3.53 -11.91
CA PRO A 169 -23.85 3.14 -11.43
C PRO A 169 -24.91 4.20 -11.72
N LYS A 170 -26.18 3.78 -11.84
CA LYS A 170 -27.31 4.71 -11.91
C LYS A 170 -27.30 5.66 -10.71
N LYS A 171 -27.58 6.93 -10.94
CA LYS A 171 -27.62 7.97 -9.89
C LYS A 171 -28.51 7.56 -8.72
N ALA A 172 -29.62 6.87 -8.98
CA ALA A 172 -30.55 6.41 -7.92
C ALA A 172 -29.92 5.46 -6.90
N LEU A 173 -28.88 4.70 -7.25
CA LEU A 173 -28.18 3.78 -6.36
C LEU A 173 -27.14 4.47 -5.49
N HIS A 174 -26.72 5.70 -5.82
CA HIS A 174 -25.66 6.41 -5.13
C HIS A 174 -25.92 6.56 -3.64
N GLY A 175 -27.12 7.03 -3.27
CA GLY A 175 -27.48 7.24 -1.87
C GLY A 175 -27.45 5.95 -1.05
N ALA A 176 -27.90 4.83 -1.63
CA ALA A 176 -27.90 3.54 -0.97
C ALA A 176 -26.47 3.01 -0.78
N LEU A 177 -25.58 3.20 -1.78
CA LEU A 177 -24.16 2.87 -1.68
C LEU A 177 -23.49 3.61 -0.54
N ILE A 178 -23.67 4.94 -0.48
CA ILE A 178 -23.06 5.76 0.58
C ILE A 178 -23.61 5.37 1.95
N SER A 179 -24.94 5.17 2.09
CA SER A 179 -25.54 4.75 3.34
C SER A 179 -24.98 3.42 3.83
N ARG A 180 -24.82 2.42 2.96
CA ARG A 180 -24.25 1.13 3.33
C ARG A 180 -22.78 1.25 3.74
N ILE A 181 -21.98 2.01 3.01
CA ILE A 181 -20.57 2.29 3.37
C ILE A 181 -20.49 2.96 4.74
N LYS A 182 -21.37 3.92 5.04
CA LYS A 182 -21.45 4.55 6.37
C LYS A 182 -21.76 3.54 7.48
N ILE A 183 -22.70 2.63 7.25
CA ILE A 183 -23.03 1.55 8.22
C ILE A 183 -21.77 0.70 8.47
N MET A 184 -21.11 0.23 7.42
CA MET A 184 -19.90 -0.60 7.52
C MET A 184 -18.77 0.13 8.25
N ALA A 185 -18.67 1.45 8.09
CA ALA A 185 -17.65 2.29 8.71
C ALA A 185 -18.07 2.85 10.08
N GLN A 186 -19.24 2.47 10.61
CA GLN A 186 -19.83 2.96 11.88
C GLN A 186 -20.01 4.48 11.91
N LEU A 187 -20.42 5.07 10.77
CA LEU A 187 -20.68 6.48 10.60
C LEU A 187 -22.18 6.78 10.74
N ASP A 188 -22.52 8.05 11.06
CA ASP A 188 -23.90 8.50 11.14
C ASP A 188 -24.54 8.63 9.76
N ILE A 189 -25.55 7.80 9.48
CA ILE A 189 -26.29 7.78 8.20
C ILE A 189 -27.18 9.01 8.05
N ALA A 190 -27.70 9.54 9.16
CA ALA A 190 -28.63 10.66 9.16
C ALA A 190 -27.92 12.00 8.88
N GLU A 191 -26.67 12.14 9.31
CA GLU A 191 -25.88 13.35 9.08
C GLU A 191 -25.26 13.31 7.68
N LYS A 192 -25.71 14.19 6.78
CA LYS A 192 -25.27 14.28 5.38
C LYS A 192 -24.63 15.62 5.03
N ARG A 193 -24.49 16.51 6.01
CA ARG A 193 -24.02 17.91 5.83
C ARG A 193 -22.58 18.10 6.29
N LEU A 194 -22.06 17.17 7.09
CA LEU A 194 -20.72 17.25 7.67
C LEU A 194 -19.83 16.12 7.12
N PRO A 195 -18.53 16.37 6.93
CA PRO A 195 -17.57 15.31 6.65
C PRO A 195 -17.52 14.30 7.79
N GLN A 196 -17.34 13.03 7.46
CA GLN A 196 -17.20 11.96 8.44
C GLN A 196 -16.06 11.03 8.03
N ASP A 197 -15.30 10.57 9.01
CA ASP A 197 -14.21 9.62 8.84
C ASP A 197 -14.44 8.39 9.71
N GLY A 198 -14.23 7.20 9.13
CA GLY A 198 -14.41 5.92 9.79
C GLY A 198 -13.49 4.85 9.25
N ARG A 199 -13.67 3.62 9.76
CA ARG A 199 -12.82 2.49 9.39
C ARG A 199 -13.69 1.24 9.19
N ILE A 200 -13.38 0.45 8.18
CA ILE A 200 -13.95 -0.87 7.93
C ILE A 200 -12.82 -1.88 8.03
N THR A 201 -12.99 -2.92 8.84
CA THR A 201 -12.09 -4.08 8.85
C THR A 201 -12.81 -5.24 8.19
N LEU A 202 -12.22 -5.81 7.15
CA LEU A 202 -12.82 -6.91 6.38
C LEU A 202 -11.75 -7.90 5.94
N ARG A 203 -12.17 -9.03 5.39
CA ARG A 203 -11.26 -10.00 4.76
C ARG A 203 -11.57 -10.13 3.29
N VAL A 204 -10.52 -10.21 2.48
CA VAL A 204 -10.60 -10.47 1.05
C VAL A 204 -9.75 -11.68 0.74
N GLY A 205 -10.38 -12.81 0.39
CA GLY A 205 -9.66 -14.05 0.14
C GLY A 205 -8.83 -14.54 1.33
N GLY A 206 -9.35 -14.41 2.55
CA GLY A 206 -8.69 -14.78 3.80
C GLY A 206 -7.66 -13.77 4.32
N ARG A 207 -7.30 -12.73 3.55
CA ARG A 207 -6.36 -11.68 3.97
C ARG A 207 -7.10 -10.55 4.65
N PRO A 208 -6.66 -10.10 5.83
CA PRO A 208 -7.25 -8.94 6.48
C PRO A 208 -6.91 -7.67 5.68
N VAL A 209 -7.92 -6.86 5.39
CA VAL A 209 -7.81 -5.56 4.74
C VAL A 209 -8.49 -4.54 5.62
N ASP A 210 -7.76 -3.51 6.00
CA ASP A 210 -8.34 -2.34 6.66
C ASP A 210 -8.65 -1.29 5.61
N VAL A 211 -9.84 -0.71 5.69
CA VAL A 211 -10.30 0.34 4.77
C VAL A 211 -10.64 1.59 5.58
N ARG A 212 -9.93 2.67 5.33
CA ARG A 212 -10.32 3.99 5.85
C ARG A 212 -11.36 4.60 4.93
N VAL A 213 -12.43 5.08 5.50
CA VAL A 213 -13.55 5.69 4.78
C VAL A 213 -13.62 7.16 5.16
N SER A 214 -13.64 8.03 4.16
CA SER A 214 -13.94 9.45 4.35
C SER A 214 -15.12 9.83 3.47
N THR A 215 -16.14 10.46 4.07
CA THR A 215 -17.30 11.00 3.34
C THR A 215 -17.29 12.51 3.37
N LEU A 216 -17.64 13.12 2.26
CA LEU A 216 -17.68 14.58 2.10
C LEU A 216 -18.98 15.00 1.40
N PRO A 217 -19.78 15.91 1.97
CA PRO A 217 -20.92 16.53 1.28
C PRO A 217 -20.48 17.28 0.03
N THR A 218 -21.20 17.10 -1.07
CA THR A 218 -21.00 17.84 -2.31
C THR A 218 -22.34 18.32 -2.88
N GLY A 219 -22.33 19.15 -3.89
CA GLY A 219 -23.56 19.71 -4.49
C GLY A 219 -24.52 18.67 -5.07
N HIS A 220 -24.05 17.46 -5.37
CA HIS A 220 -24.85 16.40 -5.98
C HIS A 220 -25.06 15.16 -5.07
N GLY A 221 -24.70 15.25 -3.80
CA GLY A 221 -24.77 14.19 -2.80
C GLY A 221 -23.44 14.01 -2.07
N GLU A 222 -23.33 13.01 -1.20
CA GLU A 222 -22.10 12.73 -0.49
C GLU A 222 -21.12 11.96 -1.39
N ARG A 223 -19.90 12.41 -1.44
CA ARG A 223 -18.77 11.68 -2.02
C ARG A 223 -18.14 10.79 -0.96
N ALA A 224 -17.71 9.58 -1.31
CA ALA A 224 -16.92 8.73 -0.45
C ALA A 224 -15.58 8.38 -1.08
N VAL A 225 -14.54 8.31 -0.25
CA VAL A 225 -13.23 7.78 -0.60
C VAL A 225 -12.90 6.66 0.39
N LEU A 226 -12.62 5.47 -0.14
CA LEU A 226 -12.23 4.30 0.62
C LEU A 226 -10.76 4.02 0.33
N ARG A 227 -9.88 4.20 1.31
CA ARG A 227 -8.46 3.88 1.20
C ARG A 227 -8.18 2.48 1.72
N LEU A 228 -7.69 1.60 0.85
CA LEU A 228 -7.34 0.23 1.20
C LEU A 228 -5.93 0.20 1.82
N LEU A 229 -5.82 -0.39 3.01
CA LEU A 229 -4.58 -0.58 3.74
C LEU A 229 -4.28 -2.08 3.77
N GLU A 230 -3.43 -2.55 2.85
CA GLU A 230 -2.98 -3.94 2.86
C GLU A 230 -1.93 -4.13 3.97
N LYS A 231 -2.17 -5.08 4.87
CA LYS A 231 -1.24 -5.46 5.95
C LYS A 231 -0.17 -6.45 5.46
N ASP A 232 0.56 -6.12 4.42
CA ASP A 232 1.60 -7.01 3.88
C ASP A 232 2.98 -6.61 4.42
N ALA A 233 3.25 -6.96 5.68
CA ALA A 233 4.53 -6.70 6.35
C ALA A 233 5.75 -7.38 5.64
N GLN A 234 5.50 -8.37 4.78
CA GLN A 234 6.57 -9.07 4.03
C GLN A 234 7.22 -8.21 2.94
N ARG A 235 6.65 -7.05 2.59
CA ARG A 235 7.19 -6.14 1.57
C ARG A 235 8.12 -5.05 2.12
N LEU A 236 8.40 -5.06 3.42
CA LEU A 236 9.23 -4.06 4.08
C LEU A 236 10.72 -4.37 3.94
N ASN A 237 11.25 -4.27 2.74
CA ASN A 237 12.68 -4.38 2.50
C ASN A 237 13.13 -3.27 1.55
N LEU A 238 14.11 -2.46 1.96
CA LEU A 238 14.61 -1.29 1.22
C LEU A 238 15.17 -1.68 -0.16
N GLU A 239 15.76 -2.87 -0.30
CA GLU A 239 16.22 -3.41 -1.58
C GLU A 239 15.04 -3.65 -2.54
N THR A 240 13.97 -4.26 -2.04
CA THR A 240 12.77 -4.51 -2.85
C THR A 240 12.00 -3.22 -3.17
N LEU A 241 12.11 -2.19 -2.31
CA LEU A 241 11.58 -0.86 -2.59
C LEU A 241 12.37 -0.12 -3.67
N GLY A 242 13.57 -0.59 -3.98
CA GLY A 242 14.36 -0.09 -5.09
C GLY A 242 15.55 0.78 -4.73
N MET A 243 15.96 0.84 -3.46
CA MET A 243 17.15 1.56 -3.06
C MET A 243 18.41 0.89 -3.63
N ALA A 244 19.28 1.67 -4.24
CA ALA A 244 20.54 1.16 -4.79
C ALA A 244 21.48 0.73 -3.66
N SER A 245 22.30 -0.31 -3.89
CA SER A 245 23.13 -0.92 -2.85
C SER A 245 24.11 0.03 -2.16
N ASP A 246 24.66 0.98 -2.88
CA ASP A 246 25.56 2.01 -2.36
C ASP A 246 24.80 3.03 -1.49
N THR A 247 23.64 3.52 -1.96
CA THR A 247 22.75 4.40 -1.20
C THR A 247 22.25 3.69 0.06
N LEU A 248 21.87 2.40 -0.06
CA LEU A 248 21.44 1.58 1.05
C LEU A 248 22.54 1.44 2.10
N GLY A 249 23.79 1.13 1.68
CA GLY A 249 24.92 1.04 2.62
C GLY A 249 25.19 2.34 3.37
N GLN A 250 25.06 3.50 2.70
CA GLN A 250 25.17 4.80 3.37
C GLN A 250 23.99 5.06 4.31
N PHE A 251 22.77 4.73 3.90
CA PHE A 251 21.58 4.91 4.71
C PHE A 251 21.57 4.00 5.94
N ASP A 252 22.01 2.74 5.82
CA ASP A 252 22.19 1.81 6.94
C ASP A 252 23.17 2.35 7.99
N GLN A 253 24.26 3.02 7.55
CA GLN A 253 25.19 3.68 8.46
C GLN A 253 24.56 4.85 9.22
N LEU A 254 23.60 5.57 8.60
CA LEU A 254 22.89 6.66 9.27
C LEU A 254 21.94 6.13 10.34
N ILE A 255 21.15 5.11 10.03
CA ILE A 255 20.17 4.55 10.99
C ILE A 255 20.82 3.69 12.09
N ALA A 256 22.08 3.33 11.94
CA ALA A 256 22.87 2.66 12.98
C ALA A 256 23.56 3.65 13.94
N ARG A 257 23.44 4.97 13.73
CA ARG A 257 24.02 5.97 14.64
C ARG A 257 23.28 5.96 15.97
N PRO A 258 23.99 6.18 17.09
CA PRO A 258 23.36 6.17 18.43
C PRO A 258 22.44 7.38 18.65
N HIS A 259 22.66 8.48 17.98
CA HIS A 259 21.84 9.70 18.09
C HIS A 259 21.96 10.56 16.83
N GLY A 260 21.03 11.48 16.67
CA GLY A 260 20.93 12.40 15.53
C GLY A 260 19.58 12.32 14.85
N ILE A 261 19.43 13.02 13.74
CA ILE A 261 18.18 13.06 12.95
C ILE A 261 18.45 12.56 11.54
N VAL A 262 17.67 11.60 11.08
CA VAL A 262 17.58 11.18 9.68
C VAL A 262 16.21 11.56 9.16
N LEU A 263 16.17 12.37 8.10
CA LEU A 263 14.94 12.82 7.47
C LEU A 263 14.65 12.04 6.20
N VAL A 264 13.37 11.69 5.99
CA VAL A 264 12.86 11.20 4.71
C VAL A 264 11.89 12.22 4.17
N THR A 265 12.13 12.75 2.98
CA THR A 265 11.30 13.80 2.41
C THR A 265 10.73 13.42 1.05
N GLY A 266 9.68 14.11 0.64
CA GLY A 266 8.97 13.91 -0.62
C GLY A 266 7.48 14.28 -0.50
N PRO A 267 6.74 14.39 -1.61
CA PRO A 267 5.31 14.67 -1.59
C PRO A 267 4.51 13.53 -0.96
N THR A 268 3.23 13.78 -0.75
CA THR A 268 2.28 12.73 -0.36
C THR A 268 2.27 11.60 -1.39
N GLY A 269 2.29 10.36 -0.92
CA GLY A 269 2.31 9.17 -1.79
C GLY A 269 3.68 8.82 -2.37
N SER A 270 4.77 9.46 -1.95
CA SER A 270 6.13 9.08 -2.38
C SER A 270 6.70 7.85 -1.65
N GLY A 271 5.98 7.27 -0.69
CA GLY A 271 6.38 6.06 0.03
C GLY A 271 7.25 6.29 1.27
N LYS A 272 7.27 7.52 1.83
CA LYS A 272 8.09 7.87 3.01
C LYS A 272 7.86 6.94 4.21
N THR A 273 6.59 6.75 4.60
CA THR A 273 6.22 5.87 5.71
C THR A 273 6.69 4.44 5.47
N THR A 274 6.52 3.92 4.25
CA THR A 274 7.00 2.59 3.87
C THR A 274 8.51 2.47 4.03
N THR A 275 9.27 3.50 3.63
CA THR A 275 10.73 3.54 3.78
C THR A 275 11.13 3.61 5.25
N LEU A 276 10.48 4.43 6.09
CA LEU A 276 10.74 4.46 7.52
C LEU A 276 10.38 3.14 8.22
N TYR A 277 9.28 2.51 7.86
CA TYR A 277 8.90 1.20 8.38
C TYR A 277 9.92 0.13 7.98
N ALA A 278 10.35 0.11 6.71
CA ALA A 278 11.40 -0.78 6.24
C ALA A 278 12.74 -0.52 6.96
N SER A 279 13.05 0.74 7.28
CA SER A 279 14.22 1.11 8.05
C SER A 279 14.17 0.57 9.48
N MET A 280 13.03 0.74 10.16
CA MET A 280 12.83 0.22 11.52
C MET A 280 12.86 -1.31 11.57
N SER A 281 12.38 -1.99 10.53
CA SER A 281 12.45 -3.46 10.44
C SER A 281 13.89 -4.01 10.31
N ARG A 282 14.87 -3.16 9.99
CA ARG A 282 16.30 -3.53 9.95
C ARG A 282 16.98 -3.38 11.31
N LEU A 283 16.33 -2.76 12.28
CA LEU A 283 16.85 -2.50 13.61
C LEU A 283 16.51 -3.65 14.56
N GLU A 284 17.37 -3.89 15.54
CA GLU A 284 17.21 -4.97 16.52
C GLU A 284 16.21 -4.56 17.62
N THR A 285 14.95 -4.96 17.46
CA THR A 285 13.88 -4.62 18.40
C THR A 285 13.94 -5.36 19.74
N ALA A 286 14.74 -6.44 19.85
CA ALA A 286 14.88 -7.17 21.10
C ALA A 286 15.73 -6.43 22.13
N THR A 287 16.62 -5.54 21.67
CA THR A 287 17.57 -4.81 22.52
C THR A 287 17.42 -3.29 22.42
N THR A 288 16.56 -2.80 21.54
CA THR A 288 16.38 -1.37 21.26
C THR A 288 14.92 -0.99 21.42
N ASN A 289 14.63 -0.01 22.25
CA ASN A 289 13.28 0.52 22.45
C ASN A 289 12.96 1.52 21.34
N ILE A 290 12.17 1.08 20.36
CA ILE A 290 11.73 1.88 19.23
C ILE A 290 10.30 2.35 19.47
N MET A 291 10.08 3.65 19.41
CA MET A 291 8.76 4.25 19.59
C MET A 291 8.39 5.17 18.43
N THR A 292 7.11 5.20 18.07
CA THR A 292 6.63 6.05 16.98
C THR A 292 5.50 6.97 17.43
N VAL A 293 5.34 8.10 16.72
CA VAL A 293 4.14 8.94 16.75
C VAL A 293 3.68 9.20 15.31
N GLU A 294 2.42 8.88 15.03
CA GLU A 294 1.88 8.78 13.66
C GLU A 294 0.47 9.35 13.53
N ASP A 295 0.12 9.82 12.34
CA ASP A 295 -1.20 10.36 12.02
C ASP A 295 -1.69 9.88 10.65
N PRO A 296 -2.35 8.71 10.61
CA PRO A 296 -2.46 7.69 11.66
C PRO A 296 -1.42 6.57 11.48
N ILE A 297 -1.43 5.56 12.38
CA ILE A 297 -0.68 4.32 12.19
C ILE A 297 -1.19 3.60 10.94
N GLU A 298 -0.30 3.27 9.98
CA GLU A 298 -0.69 2.59 8.75
C GLU A 298 -0.94 1.09 8.98
N TYR A 299 -0.03 0.42 9.69
CA TYR A 299 -0.16 -0.97 10.17
C TYR A 299 0.74 -1.23 11.35
N ASP A 300 0.41 -2.27 12.14
CA ASP A 300 1.13 -2.62 13.35
C ASP A 300 2.48 -3.25 13.02
N LEU A 301 3.54 -2.76 13.67
CA LEU A 301 4.89 -3.30 13.59
C LEU A 301 5.21 -4.08 14.88
N SER A 302 5.55 -5.35 14.75
CA SER A 302 5.90 -6.17 15.91
C SER A 302 7.17 -5.67 16.60
N GLY A 303 7.13 -5.52 17.93
CA GLY A 303 8.25 -5.07 18.74
C GLY A 303 8.47 -3.55 18.75
N ILE A 304 7.57 -2.75 18.20
CA ILE A 304 7.65 -1.28 18.13
C ILE A 304 6.45 -0.66 18.86
N GLY A 305 6.72 0.29 19.74
CA GLY A 305 5.70 1.03 20.48
C GLY A 305 5.10 2.15 19.62
N GLN A 306 3.95 1.92 18.98
CA GLN A 306 3.32 2.88 18.07
C GLN A 306 2.23 3.70 18.79
N THR A 307 2.32 5.03 18.69
CA THR A 307 1.35 5.99 19.25
C THR A 307 0.66 6.76 18.15
N GLN A 308 -0.67 6.72 18.12
CA GLN A 308 -1.45 7.49 17.16
C GLN A 308 -1.87 8.85 17.70
N VAL A 309 -1.71 9.88 16.88
CA VAL A 309 -2.27 11.22 17.12
C VAL A 309 -3.80 11.16 17.21
N ASN A 310 -4.36 11.91 18.15
CA ASN A 310 -5.82 12.05 18.29
C ASN A 310 -6.15 13.47 18.78
N GLU A 311 -6.40 14.35 17.84
CA GLU A 311 -6.67 15.76 18.12
C GLU A 311 -7.94 15.98 18.95
N ARG A 312 -8.94 15.07 18.88
CA ARG A 312 -10.19 15.16 19.65
C ARG A 312 -9.95 15.16 21.16
N ILE A 313 -8.90 14.49 21.62
CA ILE A 313 -8.49 14.42 23.03
C ILE A 313 -7.22 15.24 23.30
N GLY A 314 -6.80 16.07 22.35
CA GLY A 314 -5.60 16.91 22.46
C GLY A 314 -4.29 16.13 22.42
N MET A 315 -4.26 14.90 21.88
CA MET A 315 -3.04 14.12 21.64
C MET A 315 -2.44 14.54 20.30
N THR A 316 -1.67 15.63 20.31
CA THR A 316 -0.92 16.15 19.15
C THR A 316 0.43 15.45 19.00
N PHE A 317 1.11 15.65 17.86
CA PHE A 317 2.51 15.17 17.67
C PHE A 317 3.42 15.63 18.79
N ALA A 318 3.46 16.92 19.09
CA ALA A 318 4.29 17.48 20.14
C ALA A 318 4.01 16.90 21.53
N ARG A 319 2.73 16.72 21.88
CA ARG A 319 2.34 16.12 23.16
C ARG A 319 2.70 14.65 23.27
N ALA A 320 2.48 13.87 22.22
CA ALA A 320 2.85 12.46 22.16
C ALA A 320 4.37 12.31 22.26
N LEU A 321 5.12 13.10 21.50
CA LEU A 321 6.60 13.07 21.49
C LEU A 321 7.20 13.39 22.87
N ARG A 322 6.69 14.43 23.58
CA ARG A 322 7.10 14.69 24.96
C ARG A 322 6.80 13.54 25.91
N SER A 323 5.75 12.77 25.65
CA SER A 323 5.42 11.60 26.48
C SER A 323 6.33 10.42 26.15
N ILE A 324 6.63 10.19 24.87
CA ILE A 324 7.55 9.15 24.41
C ILE A 324 8.95 9.35 25.02
N LEU A 325 9.46 10.58 25.08
CA LEU A 325 10.76 10.89 25.70
C LEU A 325 10.88 10.51 27.19
N ARG A 326 9.77 10.20 27.86
CA ARG A 326 9.76 9.69 29.24
C ARG A 326 9.56 8.17 29.33
N GLN A 327 9.56 7.48 28.21
CA GLN A 327 9.39 6.03 28.11
C GLN A 327 10.70 5.30 27.76
N ASP A 328 11.84 5.96 28.03
CA ASP A 328 13.19 5.43 27.78
C ASP A 328 13.37 4.90 26.33
N PRO A 329 13.07 5.70 25.31
CA PRO A 329 13.27 5.29 23.93
C PRO A 329 14.75 5.39 23.53
N ASP A 330 15.22 4.48 22.67
CA ASP A 330 16.51 4.62 21.98
C ASP A 330 16.30 5.30 20.63
N ILE A 331 15.22 4.90 19.93
CA ILE A 331 14.89 5.39 18.58
C ILE A 331 13.45 5.91 18.58
N ILE A 332 13.27 7.08 18.00
CA ILE A 332 11.97 7.73 17.89
C ILE A 332 11.65 7.96 16.41
N MET A 333 10.51 7.46 15.93
CA MET A 333 10.01 7.80 14.61
C MET A 333 8.86 8.81 14.71
N ILE A 334 8.96 9.91 13.99
CA ILE A 334 7.94 10.95 13.86
C ILE A 334 7.35 10.86 12.46
N GLY A 335 6.07 10.50 12.38
CA GLY A 335 5.37 10.33 11.11
C GLY A 335 5.56 11.53 10.18
N GLU A 336 5.42 12.75 10.70
CA GLU A 336 5.77 13.98 9.99
C GLU A 336 6.03 15.16 10.94
N ILE A 337 6.87 16.09 10.50
CA ILE A 337 7.12 17.37 11.18
C ILE A 337 6.36 18.46 10.42
N ARG A 338 5.31 19.02 11.05
CA ARG A 338 4.46 20.07 10.45
C ARG A 338 4.70 21.45 11.03
N ASP A 339 5.18 21.53 12.25
CA ASP A 339 5.29 22.75 13.04
C ASP A 339 6.62 22.87 13.79
N LEU A 340 6.92 24.09 14.22
CA LEU A 340 8.14 24.40 14.94
C LEU A 340 8.25 23.64 16.27
N GLU A 341 7.14 23.46 17.00
CA GLU A 341 7.14 22.80 18.30
C GLU A 341 7.62 21.37 18.17
N THR A 342 7.06 20.62 17.21
CA THR A 342 7.47 19.23 16.91
C THR A 342 8.92 19.17 16.45
N ALA A 343 9.36 20.11 15.57
CA ALA A 343 10.73 20.19 15.10
C ALA A 343 11.74 20.42 16.25
N GLN A 344 11.44 21.35 17.16
CA GLN A 344 12.30 21.64 18.32
C GLN A 344 12.42 20.45 19.26
N ILE A 345 11.33 19.72 19.52
CA ILE A 345 11.38 18.52 20.38
C ILE A 345 12.20 17.42 19.69
N ALA A 346 12.08 17.24 18.38
CA ALA A 346 12.87 16.28 17.62
C ALA A 346 14.38 16.59 17.70
N VAL A 347 14.75 17.86 17.52
CA VAL A 347 16.14 18.33 17.65
C VAL A 347 16.63 18.11 19.07
N GLN A 348 15.86 18.49 20.08
CA GLN A 348 16.24 18.28 21.48
C GLN A 348 16.44 16.79 21.80
N ALA A 349 15.54 15.92 21.33
CA ALA A 349 15.68 14.47 21.49
C ALA A 349 17.01 13.96 20.92
N SER A 350 17.35 14.39 19.70
CA SER A 350 18.60 13.98 19.05
C SER A 350 19.87 14.47 19.80
N LEU A 351 19.83 15.66 20.37
CA LEU A 351 20.93 16.23 21.16
C LEU A 351 21.08 15.57 22.55
N THR A 352 19.99 14.96 23.04
CA THR A 352 19.97 14.23 24.33
C THR A 352 20.27 12.74 24.18
N GLY A 353 20.70 12.27 23.01
CA GLY A 353 21.22 10.93 22.83
C GLY A 353 20.27 9.95 22.07
N HIS A 354 19.17 10.42 21.48
CA HIS A 354 18.23 9.56 20.75
C HIS A 354 18.44 9.65 19.24
N LEU A 355 18.23 8.55 18.54
CA LEU A 355 18.11 8.57 17.08
C LEU A 355 16.66 8.94 16.70
N VAL A 356 16.51 9.97 15.89
CA VAL A 356 15.19 10.43 15.41
C VAL A 356 15.08 10.17 13.92
N LEU A 357 14.05 9.43 13.53
CA LEU A 357 13.65 9.23 12.15
C LEU A 357 12.38 10.06 11.91
N ALA A 358 12.37 10.94 10.90
CA ALA A 358 11.19 11.78 10.69
C ALA A 358 10.90 12.02 9.21
N THR A 359 9.67 12.46 8.88
CA THR A 359 9.36 12.89 7.52
C THR A 359 9.09 14.39 7.42
N LEU A 360 9.38 14.90 6.23
CA LEU A 360 9.02 16.24 5.77
C LEU A 360 8.35 16.20 4.40
N HIS A 361 7.78 17.34 3.98
CA HIS A 361 7.22 17.51 2.65
C HIS A 361 8.03 18.58 1.89
N THR A 362 9.14 18.16 1.25
CA THR A 362 9.92 18.98 0.34
C THR A 362 10.21 18.23 -0.96
N ASN A 363 10.70 18.93 -1.98
CA ASN A 363 10.89 18.34 -3.31
C ASN A 363 12.21 17.58 -3.46
N ASP A 364 13.25 18.00 -2.76
CA ASP A 364 14.61 17.46 -2.77
C ASP A 364 15.18 17.44 -1.35
N ALA A 365 16.39 16.90 -1.20
CA ALA A 365 17.04 16.74 0.09
C ALA A 365 17.57 18.07 0.67
N ALA A 366 18.08 18.97 -0.16
CA ALA A 366 18.62 20.25 0.30
C ALA A 366 17.51 21.17 0.83
N SER A 367 16.37 21.23 0.12
CA SER A 367 15.19 22.00 0.53
C SER A 367 14.60 21.56 1.87
N ALA A 368 14.88 20.34 2.33
CA ALA A 368 14.43 19.91 3.66
C ALA A 368 15.16 20.66 4.79
N VAL A 369 16.43 21.02 4.58
CA VAL A 369 17.20 21.81 5.53
C VAL A 369 16.63 23.22 5.63
N THR A 370 16.47 23.92 4.51
CA THR A 370 15.87 25.25 4.46
C THR A 370 14.45 25.27 5.00
N ARG A 371 13.66 24.24 4.73
CA ARG A 371 12.31 24.10 5.30
C ARG A 371 12.29 24.13 6.83
N LEU A 372 13.23 23.45 7.48
CA LEU A 372 13.33 23.47 8.95
C LEU A 372 13.78 24.83 9.48
N THR A 373 14.71 25.52 8.80
CA THR A 373 15.09 26.89 9.16
C THR A 373 13.94 27.89 8.97
N ASP A 374 13.17 27.77 7.88
CA ASP A 374 11.97 28.58 7.62
C ASP A 374 10.88 28.37 8.66
N MET A 375 10.79 27.16 9.22
CA MET A 375 9.89 26.84 10.33
C MET A 375 10.37 27.49 11.66
N GLY A 376 11.59 28.02 11.73
CA GLY A 376 12.16 28.70 12.87
C GLY A 376 13.14 27.87 13.70
N VAL A 377 13.62 26.73 13.18
CA VAL A 377 14.69 25.96 13.83
C VAL A 377 16.02 26.65 13.59
N GLU A 378 16.77 26.90 14.66
CA GLU A 378 18.07 27.57 14.59
C GLU A 378 19.09 26.75 13.77
N PRO A 379 19.77 27.36 12.78
CA PRO A 379 20.71 26.65 11.90
C PRO A 379 21.82 25.87 12.63
N TYR A 380 22.36 26.40 13.74
CA TYR A 380 23.40 25.71 14.51
C TYR A 380 22.89 24.42 15.18
N LEU A 381 21.59 24.37 15.54
CA LEU A 381 20.97 23.15 16.08
C LEU A 381 20.81 22.09 14.99
N LEU A 382 20.38 22.48 13.79
CA LEU A 382 20.31 21.57 12.65
C LEU A 382 21.68 21.04 12.25
N ALA A 383 22.68 21.92 12.17
CA ALA A 383 24.06 21.53 11.86
C ALA A 383 24.61 20.50 12.85
N SER A 384 24.18 20.54 14.11
CA SER A 384 24.65 19.63 15.17
C SER A 384 23.86 18.33 15.25
N SER A 385 22.59 18.32 14.82
CA SER A 385 21.67 17.20 15.02
C SER A 385 21.42 16.37 13.75
N LEU A 386 21.45 17.00 12.56
CA LEU A 386 21.09 16.34 11.32
C LEU A 386 22.24 15.45 10.83
N LEU A 387 21.92 14.19 10.49
CA LEU A 387 22.85 13.19 9.96
C LEU A 387 22.74 13.04 8.45
N GLY A 388 21.53 13.05 7.93
CA GLY A 388 21.26 12.94 6.51
C GLY A 388 19.81 13.19 6.16
N VAL A 389 19.57 13.46 4.89
CA VAL A 389 18.24 13.67 4.30
C VAL A 389 18.09 12.79 3.08
N LEU A 390 17.08 11.94 3.08
CA LEU A 390 16.70 11.07 1.96
C LEU A 390 15.46 11.64 1.27
N ALA A 391 15.63 12.23 0.09
CA ALA A 391 14.49 12.58 -0.74
C ALA A 391 14.05 11.39 -1.58
N GLN A 392 12.73 11.25 -1.77
CA GLN A 392 12.14 10.07 -2.38
C GLN A 392 10.97 10.40 -3.31
N ARG A 393 10.90 9.69 -4.43
CA ARG A 393 9.76 9.63 -5.35
C ARG A 393 9.47 8.19 -5.74
N LEU A 394 8.30 7.97 -6.33
CA LEU A 394 7.93 6.68 -6.92
C LEU A 394 7.75 6.84 -8.43
N VAL A 395 8.44 6.00 -9.20
CA VAL A 395 8.23 5.80 -10.63
C VAL A 395 7.38 4.56 -10.85
N ARG A 396 6.46 4.59 -11.82
CA ARG A 396 5.71 3.41 -12.25
C ARG A 396 6.62 2.46 -13.02
N GLN A 397 6.46 1.17 -12.79
CA GLN A 397 7.17 0.15 -13.55
C GLN A 397 6.43 -0.13 -14.85
N LEU A 398 7.18 -0.26 -15.94
CA LEU A 398 6.62 -0.72 -17.21
C LEU A 398 6.03 -2.13 -17.07
N CYS A 399 4.86 -2.34 -17.64
CA CYS A 399 4.22 -3.64 -17.65
C CYS A 399 5.12 -4.66 -18.39
N PRO A 400 5.53 -5.77 -17.74
CA PRO A 400 6.44 -6.74 -18.37
C PRO A 400 5.83 -7.44 -19.59
N HIS A 401 4.51 -7.41 -19.73
CA HIS A 401 3.79 -8.10 -20.80
C HIS A 401 3.58 -7.27 -22.06
N CYS A 402 3.70 -5.93 -21.97
CA CYS A 402 3.40 -5.06 -23.11
C CYS A 402 4.41 -3.94 -23.34
N LYS A 403 5.50 -3.85 -22.57
CA LYS A 403 6.55 -2.88 -22.86
C LYS A 403 7.25 -3.20 -24.17
N GLU A 404 7.53 -2.18 -24.96
CA GLU A 404 8.26 -2.29 -26.23
C GLU A 404 9.63 -1.62 -26.14
N ALA A 405 10.64 -2.31 -26.65
CA ALA A 405 11.97 -1.74 -26.82
C ALA A 405 12.04 -0.91 -28.10
N ARG A 406 12.55 0.32 -28.01
CA ARG A 406 12.80 1.21 -29.15
C ARG A 406 14.22 1.74 -29.09
N VAL A 407 14.86 1.86 -30.23
CA VAL A 407 16.16 2.52 -30.34
C VAL A 407 15.90 4.01 -30.57
N GLU A 408 16.35 4.83 -29.62
CA GLU A 408 16.22 6.29 -29.69
C GLU A 408 17.26 6.89 -30.65
N GLU A 409 17.11 8.19 -30.95
CA GLU A 409 18.05 8.91 -31.82
C GLU A 409 19.51 8.93 -31.30
N ASP A 410 19.68 8.82 -29.97
CA ASP A 410 20.98 8.73 -29.29
C ASP A 410 21.62 7.33 -29.37
N GLY A 411 20.98 6.38 -30.06
CA GLY A 411 21.41 4.99 -30.21
C GLY A 411 21.16 4.11 -28.99
N ARG A 412 20.56 4.60 -27.93
CA ARG A 412 20.22 3.82 -26.74
C ARG A 412 18.90 3.10 -26.92
N THR A 413 18.82 1.87 -26.44
CA THR A 413 17.55 1.14 -26.39
C THR A 413 16.78 1.57 -25.14
N ARG A 414 15.58 2.11 -25.32
CA ARG A 414 14.64 2.47 -24.24
C ARG A 414 13.34 1.72 -24.37
N TYR A 415 12.64 1.57 -23.27
CA TYR A 415 11.37 0.84 -23.20
C TYR A 415 10.20 1.82 -23.04
N HIS A 416 9.14 1.57 -23.80
CA HIS A 416 7.94 2.40 -23.83
C HIS A 416 6.71 1.65 -23.35
N PRO A 417 5.77 2.34 -22.66
CA PRO A 417 4.48 1.77 -22.27
C PRO A 417 3.59 1.63 -23.51
N VAL A 418 2.95 0.48 -23.69
CA VAL A 418 1.98 0.24 -24.77
C VAL A 418 0.57 0.14 -24.23
N GLY A 419 0.36 -0.72 -23.26
CA GLY A 419 -0.95 -1.05 -22.69
C GLY A 419 -1.43 -2.43 -23.11
N CYS A 420 -2.02 -3.16 -22.16
CA CYS A 420 -2.67 -4.43 -22.37
C CYS A 420 -3.73 -4.66 -21.26
N GLU A 421 -4.57 -5.67 -21.42
CA GLU A 421 -5.59 -6.00 -20.43
C GLU A 421 -5.01 -6.23 -19.02
N ARG A 422 -3.82 -6.86 -18.92
CA ARG A 422 -3.17 -7.14 -17.61
C ARG A 422 -2.78 -5.89 -16.83
N CYS A 423 -2.45 -4.81 -17.50
CA CYS A 423 -2.13 -3.53 -16.87
C CYS A 423 -3.28 -2.51 -16.96
N GLY A 424 -4.50 -2.96 -17.32
CA GLY A 424 -5.64 -2.07 -17.52
C GLY A 424 -5.38 -1.00 -18.58
N ASN A 425 -4.67 -1.35 -19.65
CA ASN A 425 -4.27 -0.50 -20.78
C ASN A 425 -3.39 0.71 -20.40
N SER A 426 -2.84 0.76 -19.18
CA SER A 426 -1.97 1.85 -18.73
C SER A 426 -0.53 1.77 -19.24
N GLY A 427 -0.07 0.57 -19.64
CA GLY A 427 1.33 0.28 -19.97
C GLY A 427 2.25 0.13 -18.74
N TYR A 428 1.70 0.30 -17.52
CA TYR A 428 2.46 0.23 -16.27
C TYR A 428 1.83 -0.76 -15.28
N SER A 429 2.67 -1.33 -14.39
CA SER A 429 2.22 -2.24 -13.33
C SER A 429 3.22 -2.23 -12.18
N GLY A 430 2.81 -1.70 -11.03
CA GLY A 430 3.65 -1.53 -9.85
C GLY A 430 4.51 -0.28 -9.89
N ARG A 431 5.23 -0.05 -8.77
CA ARG A 431 6.06 1.15 -8.57
C ARG A 431 7.42 0.79 -8.01
N ARG A 432 8.42 1.67 -8.24
CA ARG A 432 9.77 1.61 -7.65
C ARG A 432 10.17 2.95 -7.09
N GLY A 433 10.98 2.93 -6.02
CA GLY A 433 11.57 4.13 -5.46
C GLY A 433 12.71 4.67 -6.31
N VAL A 434 12.79 6.00 -6.37
CA VAL A 434 13.99 6.75 -6.74
C VAL A 434 14.39 7.62 -5.56
N TYR A 435 15.68 7.70 -5.29
CA TYR A 435 16.22 8.22 -4.05
C TYR A 435 17.36 9.21 -4.31
N GLU A 436 17.39 10.25 -3.48
CA GLU A 436 18.48 11.23 -3.40
C GLU A 436 18.89 11.35 -1.95
N LEU A 437 20.11 10.94 -1.61
CA LEU A 437 20.62 10.94 -0.25
C LEU A 437 21.67 12.03 -0.07
N LEU A 438 21.34 13.05 0.71
CA LEU A 438 22.26 14.08 1.17
C LEU A 438 22.86 13.67 2.53
N LEU A 439 24.14 13.37 2.58
CA LEU A 439 24.87 13.14 3.82
C LEU A 439 25.30 14.48 4.43
N ILE A 440 25.07 14.66 5.73
CA ILE A 440 25.46 15.90 6.43
C ILE A 440 26.86 15.71 7.02
N ASP A 441 27.85 15.89 6.17
CA ASP A 441 29.27 15.91 6.56
C ASP A 441 29.73 17.30 6.98
N GLU A 442 31.03 17.46 7.23
CA GLU A 442 31.57 18.73 7.74
C GLU A 442 31.38 19.92 6.81
N PRO A 443 31.63 19.82 5.46
CA PRO A 443 31.34 20.90 4.54
C PRO A 443 29.85 21.29 4.49
N ILE A 444 28.94 20.31 4.45
CA ILE A 444 27.48 20.58 4.44
C ILE A 444 27.06 21.18 5.79
N ARG A 445 27.59 20.67 6.89
CA ARG A 445 27.34 21.18 8.25
C ARG A 445 27.73 22.67 8.38
N ALA A 446 28.88 23.05 7.81
CA ALA A 446 29.32 24.44 7.77
C ALA A 446 28.37 25.35 6.97
N LEU A 447 27.83 24.85 5.85
CA LEU A 447 26.82 25.56 5.04
C LEU A 447 25.52 25.75 5.85
N ILE A 448 25.02 24.69 6.49
CA ILE A 448 23.83 24.77 7.34
C ILE A 448 24.04 25.78 8.46
N HIS A 449 25.16 25.72 9.16
CA HIS A 449 25.48 26.60 10.29
C HIS A 449 25.44 28.09 9.89
N ARG A 450 25.88 28.43 8.68
CA ARG A 450 25.83 29.82 8.18
C ARG A 450 24.52 30.17 7.49
N ASN A 451 23.52 29.30 7.54
CA ASN A 451 22.21 29.45 6.89
C ASN A 451 22.33 29.70 5.37
N ALA A 452 23.14 28.87 4.71
CA ALA A 452 23.33 28.94 3.26
C ALA A 452 22.04 28.55 2.52
N ALA A 453 21.90 29.07 1.30
CA ALA A 453 20.77 28.73 0.44
C ALA A 453 20.79 27.24 0.04
N ASP A 454 19.62 26.69 -0.22
CA ASP A 454 19.45 25.28 -0.66
C ASP A 454 20.29 24.95 -1.90
N ALA A 455 20.40 25.85 -2.85
CA ALA A 455 21.24 25.71 -4.04
C ALA A 455 22.74 25.49 -3.71
N GLU A 456 23.26 26.15 -2.66
CA GLU A 456 24.64 25.95 -2.24
C GLU A 456 24.81 24.58 -1.56
N ILE A 457 23.85 24.20 -0.71
CA ILE A 457 23.83 22.88 -0.06
C ILE A 457 23.74 21.78 -1.12
N PHE A 458 22.85 21.93 -2.10
CA PHE A 458 22.69 21.01 -3.20
C PHE A 458 23.96 20.88 -4.04
N ALA A 459 24.59 22.00 -4.42
CA ALA A 459 25.86 21.99 -5.18
C ALA A 459 26.99 21.30 -4.41
N ALA A 460 27.07 21.52 -3.09
CA ALA A 460 28.05 20.84 -2.24
C ALA A 460 27.78 19.34 -2.15
N GLY A 461 26.53 18.91 -1.98
CA GLY A 461 26.14 17.50 -2.00
C GLY A 461 26.50 16.82 -3.32
N ARG A 462 26.25 17.49 -4.46
CA ARG A 462 26.65 17.00 -5.79
C ARG A 462 28.16 16.85 -5.92
N ALA A 463 28.91 17.81 -5.44
CA ALA A 463 30.38 17.75 -5.46
C ALA A 463 30.95 16.57 -4.64
N GLN A 464 30.19 16.07 -3.65
CA GLN A 464 30.53 14.90 -2.84
C GLN A 464 29.97 13.58 -3.39
N GLY A 465 29.37 13.60 -4.58
CA GLY A 465 28.86 12.40 -5.23
C GLY A 465 27.40 12.07 -4.93
N MET A 466 26.64 13.00 -4.31
CA MET A 466 25.18 12.84 -4.18
C MET A 466 24.56 12.65 -5.57
N ARG A 467 23.79 11.59 -5.74
CA ARG A 467 22.95 11.38 -6.92
C ARG A 467 21.61 12.09 -6.71
N THR A 468 21.17 12.81 -7.73
CA THR A 468 19.83 13.40 -7.73
C THR A 468 18.78 12.32 -7.94
N LEU A 469 17.51 12.65 -7.66
CA LEU A 469 16.37 11.79 -8.00
C LEU A 469 16.37 11.40 -9.48
N ARG A 470 16.81 12.30 -10.37
CA ARG A 470 16.90 12.04 -11.79
C ARG A 470 18.04 11.07 -12.12
N ASP A 471 19.22 11.26 -11.55
CA ASP A 471 20.36 10.35 -11.74
C ASP A 471 20.01 8.92 -11.26
N ASP A 472 19.31 8.80 -10.13
CA ASP A 472 18.85 7.48 -9.66
C ASP A 472 17.73 6.90 -10.53
N GLY A 473 16.90 7.76 -11.14
CA GLY A 473 15.89 7.37 -12.13
C GLY A 473 16.50 6.81 -13.42
N GLU A 474 17.66 7.31 -13.86
CA GLU A 474 18.37 6.80 -15.06
C GLU A 474 18.74 5.33 -14.91
N ARG A 475 19.12 4.88 -13.72
CA ARG A 475 19.37 3.45 -13.43
C ARG A 475 18.17 2.56 -13.79
N TRP A 476 16.94 3.05 -13.57
CA TRP A 476 15.73 2.32 -13.91
C TRP A 476 15.37 2.40 -15.40
N LEU A 477 15.81 3.46 -16.10
CA LEU A 477 15.72 3.55 -17.56
C LEU A 477 16.65 2.52 -18.22
N ASP A 478 17.91 2.45 -17.77
CA ASP A 478 18.90 1.50 -18.30
C ASP A 478 18.49 0.04 -18.06
N ALA A 479 17.86 -0.23 -16.91
CA ALA A 479 17.29 -1.54 -16.60
C ALA A 479 15.98 -1.86 -17.34
N GLY A 480 15.42 -0.94 -18.13
CA GLY A 480 14.12 -1.09 -18.80
C GLY A 480 12.96 -1.32 -17.83
N THR A 481 13.09 -0.80 -16.62
CA THR A 481 12.06 -0.92 -15.56
C THR A 481 11.00 0.17 -15.67
N THR A 482 11.39 1.38 -16.07
CA THR A 482 10.47 2.52 -16.24
C THR A 482 10.71 3.22 -17.59
N SER A 483 9.91 4.21 -17.94
CA SER A 483 10.06 5.04 -19.12
C SER A 483 10.68 6.40 -18.79
N LEU A 484 11.30 7.04 -19.80
CA LEU A 484 11.85 8.40 -19.67
C LEU A 484 10.76 9.41 -19.27
N GLU A 485 9.58 9.29 -19.87
CA GLU A 485 8.43 10.15 -19.56
C GLU A 485 8.07 10.09 -18.07
N GLU A 486 8.10 8.88 -17.50
CA GLU A 486 7.77 8.70 -16.08
C GLU A 486 8.85 9.28 -15.15
N VAL A 487 10.14 9.11 -15.47
CA VAL A 487 11.21 9.75 -14.70
C VAL A 487 11.10 11.26 -14.77
N LEU A 488 10.88 11.84 -15.94
CA LEU A 488 10.69 13.28 -16.11
C LEU A 488 9.47 13.79 -15.37
N ARG A 489 8.37 13.05 -15.37
CA ARG A 489 7.13 13.40 -14.66
C ARG A 489 7.35 13.57 -13.16
N VAL A 490 8.17 12.71 -12.55
CA VAL A 490 8.37 12.73 -11.07
C VAL A 490 9.57 13.56 -10.64
N THR A 491 10.51 13.86 -11.55
CA THR A 491 11.74 14.64 -11.28
C THR A 491 11.74 16.03 -11.95
N GLY A 492 10.79 16.33 -12.82
CA GLY A 492 10.73 17.57 -13.61
C GLY A 492 10.36 18.83 -12.84
N GLY A 493 10.35 18.82 -11.53
CA GLY A 493 10.17 19.96 -10.65
C GLY A 493 11.24 20.05 -9.56
N ALA A 494 12.31 19.27 -9.72
CA ALA A 494 13.45 19.26 -8.81
C ALA A 494 14.68 19.87 -9.51
#